data_a501eb5ad27186e2f205c9317e4bf090
#
_entry.id   a501eb5ad27186e2f205c9317e4bf090
#
_cell.length_a   1.000
_cell.length_b   1.000
_cell.length_c   1.000
_cell.angle_alpha   90.00
_cell.angle_beta   90.00
_cell.angle_gamma   90.00
#
_symmetry.space_group_name_H-M   'P 1'
#
loop_
_entity.id
_entity.type
_entity.pdbx_description
1 polymer ?
#
loop_
_entity_poly.entity_id
_entity_poly.type
_entity_poly.pdbx_seq_one_letter_code
_entity_poly.pdbx_strand_id
1 'polypeptide(L)'
;MERRKFLKNAGLAGIIAAGTAPAIVGAQQAIRWRLASSFPKSLETLFGGAETFAKNVTEATGGKFTVSVHAAGELVPAFGVVDALQQDTIECAHTAPYYFFGKDETFALDCAIPFGMNARQMAAWMNDGNGMKLLREFYAQFNIVNFMMGNSGAQMGG
;
A
#
# COMPACT_ATOMS: atom_id res chain seq x y z
N MET A 1 -29.77 19.09 59.29
CA MET A 1 -28.30 19.37 59.20
C MET A 1 -27.51 18.44 58.25
N GLU A 2 -28.13 17.54 57.53
CA GLU A 2 -27.48 16.48 56.76
C GLU A 2 -27.19 16.81 55.27
N ARG A 3 -28.02 17.63 54.63
CA ARG A 3 -27.85 17.94 53.19
C ARG A 3 -26.56 18.69 52.84
N ARG A 4 -26.05 19.55 53.73
CA ARG A 4 -24.81 20.28 53.49
C ARG A 4 -23.55 19.43 53.58
N LYS A 5 -23.56 18.37 54.41
CA LYS A 5 -22.45 17.40 54.48
C LYS A 5 -22.39 16.51 53.26
N PHE A 6 -23.54 16.12 52.73
CA PHE A 6 -23.61 15.30 51.49
C PHE A 6 -23.04 16.02 50.28
N LEU A 7 -23.40 17.32 50.09
CA LEU A 7 -22.89 18.11 48.97
C LEU A 7 -21.40 18.42 49.04
N LYS A 8 -20.84 18.60 50.27
CA LYS A 8 -19.39 18.73 50.41
C LYS A 8 -18.62 17.45 50.08
N ASN A 9 -19.14 16.32 50.49
CA ASN A 9 -18.49 15.02 50.19
C ASN A 9 -18.67 14.61 48.73
N ALA A 10 -19.77 14.93 48.08
CA ALA A 10 -19.99 14.68 46.65
C ALA A 10 -19.05 15.55 45.77
N GLY A 11 -18.78 16.80 46.19
CA GLY A 11 -17.83 17.67 45.51
C GLY A 11 -16.39 17.18 45.56
N LEU A 12 -15.94 16.65 46.71
CA LEU A 12 -14.60 16.08 46.84
C LEU A 12 -14.43 14.77 46.06
N ALA A 13 -15.46 13.89 46.04
CA ALA A 13 -15.43 12.66 45.27
C ALA A 13 -15.41 12.92 43.75
N GLY A 14 -16.08 13.97 43.29
CA GLY A 14 -16.06 14.41 41.89
C GLY A 14 -14.68 14.91 41.42
N ILE A 15 -13.94 15.60 42.28
CA ILE A 15 -12.60 16.11 41.94
C ILE A 15 -11.56 14.97 41.88
N ILE A 16 -11.68 13.96 42.75
CA ILE A 16 -10.78 12.81 42.72
C ILE A 16 -11.06 11.92 41.51
N ALA A 17 -12.31 11.76 41.08
CA ALA A 17 -12.66 11.00 39.88
C ALA A 17 -12.22 11.69 38.57
N ALA A 18 -12.15 13.03 38.55
CA ALA A 18 -11.64 13.75 37.37
C ALA A 18 -10.10 13.69 37.21
N GLY A 19 -9.38 13.44 38.32
CA GLY A 19 -7.92 13.36 38.30
C GLY A 19 -7.33 11.98 37.99
N THR A 20 -8.16 10.91 37.99
CA THR A 20 -7.71 9.53 37.77
C THR A 20 -8.31 8.87 36.53
N ALA A 21 -8.96 9.64 35.66
CA ALA A 21 -9.28 9.10 34.35
C ALA A 21 -7.94 8.78 33.67
N PRO A 22 -7.64 7.51 33.37
CA PRO A 22 -6.47 7.21 32.57
C PRO A 22 -6.63 8.01 31.29
N ALA A 23 -5.65 8.85 30.98
CA ALA A 23 -5.58 9.46 29.64
C ALA A 23 -5.59 8.27 28.69
N ILE A 24 -6.72 8.02 28.04
CA ILE A 24 -6.78 7.14 26.88
C ILE A 24 -5.98 7.90 25.84
N VAL A 25 -4.66 7.76 25.93
CA VAL A 25 -3.77 8.07 24.82
C VAL A 25 -4.31 7.17 23.73
N GLY A 26 -5.05 7.75 22.80
CA GLY A 26 -5.62 7.01 21.68
C GLY A 26 -4.48 6.28 21.01
N ALA A 27 -4.32 5.01 21.33
CA ALA A 27 -3.35 4.16 20.67
C ALA A 27 -3.76 4.18 19.20
N GLN A 28 -3.05 4.97 18.40
CA GLN A 28 -3.29 5.05 16.97
C GLN A 28 -3.21 3.63 16.44
N GLN A 29 -4.32 3.11 15.96
CA GLN A 29 -4.42 1.73 15.54
C GLN A 29 -3.34 1.45 14.49
N ALA A 30 -2.49 0.47 14.76
CA ALA A 30 -1.42 0.12 13.85
C ALA A 30 -2.01 -0.40 12.54
N ILE A 31 -1.58 0.19 11.42
CA ILE A 31 -1.99 -0.23 10.08
C ILE A 31 -1.11 -1.42 9.67
N ARG A 32 -1.74 -2.45 9.15
CA ARG A 32 -1.05 -3.65 8.65
C ARG A 32 -1.59 -4.00 7.28
N TRP A 33 -0.72 -3.98 6.27
CA TRP A 33 -1.05 -4.37 4.92
C TRP A 33 -0.32 -5.64 4.51
N ARG A 34 -0.97 -6.43 3.66
CA ARG A 34 -0.38 -7.58 2.97
C ARG A 34 -0.10 -7.17 1.54
N LEU A 35 1.15 -7.29 1.12
CA LEU A 35 1.58 -7.05 -0.25
C LEU A 35 1.79 -8.40 -0.94
N ALA A 36 0.99 -8.70 -1.95
CA ALA A 36 1.23 -9.84 -2.80
C ALA A 36 2.08 -9.45 -4.01
N SER A 37 3.22 -10.11 -4.17
CA SER A 37 4.09 -9.93 -5.33
C SER A 37 3.77 -10.97 -6.40
N SER A 38 3.77 -10.55 -7.66
CA SER A 38 3.75 -11.47 -8.81
C SER A 38 5.09 -12.14 -9.05
N PHE A 39 6.13 -11.76 -8.30
CA PHE A 39 7.50 -12.25 -8.47
C PHE A 39 7.89 -13.23 -7.38
N PRO A 40 8.63 -14.30 -7.72
CA PRO A 40 9.20 -15.22 -6.73
C PRO A 40 10.40 -14.59 -6.03
N LYS A 41 10.74 -15.09 -4.83
CA LYS A 41 11.90 -14.65 -4.05
C LYS A 41 13.24 -14.80 -4.79
N SER A 42 13.33 -15.73 -5.72
CA SER A 42 14.53 -15.93 -6.54
C SER A 42 14.85 -14.79 -7.51
N LEU A 43 13.89 -13.92 -7.79
CA LEU A 43 14.09 -12.68 -8.54
C LEU A 43 14.42 -11.53 -7.59
N GLU A 44 15.60 -11.58 -6.99
CA GLU A 44 16.02 -10.65 -5.91
C GLU A 44 15.84 -9.17 -6.25
N THR A 45 16.18 -8.77 -7.49
CA THR A 45 16.04 -7.35 -7.91
C THR A 45 14.58 -6.88 -7.89
N LEU A 46 13.66 -7.70 -8.36
CA LEU A 46 12.24 -7.35 -8.41
C LEU A 46 11.60 -7.53 -7.03
N PHE A 47 11.72 -8.73 -6.45
CA PHE A 47 11.12 -9.03 -5.15
C PHE A 47 11.69 -8.16 -4.03
N GLY A 48 13.01 -7.95 -4.01
CA GLY A 48 13.69 -7.09 -3.04
C GLY A 48 13.26 -5.62 -3.10
N GLY A 49 12.74 -5.15 -4.23
CA GLY A 49 12.09 -3.84 -4.33
C GLY A 49 10.87 -3.73 -3.40
N ALA A 50 10.03 -4.76 -3.36
CA ALA A 50 8.87 -4.80 -2.47
C ALA A 50 9.28 -4.88 -0.99
N GLU A 51 10.33 -5.66 -0.68
CA GLU A 51 10.88 -5.73 0.69
C GLU A 51 11.45 -4.39 1.14
N THR A 52 12.18 -3.69 0.25
CA THR A 52 12.72 -2.35 0.51
C THR A 52 11.59 -1.34 0.76
N PHE A 53 10.54 -1.39 -0.04
CA PHE A 53 9.34 -0.57 0.18
C PHE A 53 8.72 -0.83 1.56
N ALA A 54 8.48 -2.07 1.92
CA ALA A 54 7.91 -2.46 3.20
C ALA A 54 8.75 -2.00 4.40
N LYS A 55 10.08 -2.14 4.29
CA LYS A 55 11.04 -1.67 5.29
C LYS A 55 10.94 -0.15 5.45
N ASN A 56 11.02 0.60 4.35
CA ASN A 56 10.98 2.06 4.37
C ASN A 56 9.68 2.60 4.97
N VAL A 57 8.53 2.00 4.64
CA VAL A 57 7.23 2.37 5.24
C VAL A 57 7.23 2.15 6.73
N THR A 58 7.75 1.01 7.19
CA THR A 58 7.82 0.68 8.61
C THR A 58 8.72 1.66 9.36
N GLU A 59 9.90 1.96 8.83
CA GLU A 59 10.85 2.91 9.41
C GLU A 59 10.31 4.34 9.44
N ALA A 60 9.76 4.82 8.33
CA ALA A 60 9.20 6.17 8.22
C ALA A 60 8.03 6.42 9.17
N THR A 61 7.29 5.37 9.52
CA THR A 61 6.12 5.47 10.40
C THR A 61 6.39 5.06 11.85
N GLY A 62 7.66 4.75 12.18
CA GLY A 62 8.04 4.26 13.50
C GLY A 62 7.28 2.98 13.90
N GLY A 63 7.00 2.10 12.94
CA GLY A 63 6.29 0.83 13.12
C GLY A 63 4.77 0.95 13.20
N LYS A 64 4.20 2.15 13.03
CA LYS A 64 2.74 2.35 13.06
C LYS A 64 2.04 1.82 11.81
N PHE A 65 2.76 1.74 10.70
CA PHE A 65 2.32 1.12 9.47
C PHE A 65 3.33 0.05 9.05
N THR A 66 2.88 -1.18 8.92
CA THR A 66 3.72 -2.31 8.51
C THR A 66 3.13 -2.97 7.27
N VAL A 67 4.02 -3.41 6.37
CA VAL A 67 3.64 -4.14 5.16
C VAL A 67 4.32 -5.50 5.19
N SER A 68 3.54 -6.58 5.17
CA SER A 68 4.09 -7.94 5.02
C SER A 68 4.16 -8.30 3.54
N VAL A 69 5.35 -8.68 3.06
CA VAL A 69 5.58 -9.01 1.65
C VAL A 69 5.48 -10.51 1.45
N HIS A 70 4.69 -10.92 0.46
CA HIS A 70 4.44 -12.31 0.11
C HIS A 70 4.80 -12.55 -1.36
N ALA A 71 5.54 -13.62 -1.61
CA ALA A 71 5.97 -13.99 -2.96
C ALA A 71 4.81 -14.56 -3.80
N ALA A 72 5.05 -14.66 -5.09
CA ALA A 72 4.10 -15.26 -6.02
C ALA A 72 3.64 -16.64 -5.54
N GLY A 73 2.33 -16.83 -5.43
CA GLY A 73 1.72 -18.10 -4.99
C GLY A 73 1.59 -18.27 -3.47
N GLU A 74 2.14 -17.38 -2.63
CA GLU A 74 1.97 -17.47 -1.17
C GLU A 74 0.56 -17.06 -0.70
N LEU A 75 0.02 -15.98 -1.23
CA LEU A 75 -1.35 -15.53 -0.94
C LEU A 75 -2.28 -15.74 -2.13
N VAL A 76 -1.82 -15.34 -3.30
CA VAL A 76 -2.56 -15.42 -4.57
C VAL A 76 -1.61 -15.84 -5.69
N PRO A 77 -2.11 -16.46 -6.78
CA PRO A 77 -1.31 -16.73 -7.96
C PRO A 77 -0.71 -15.44 -8.55
N ALA A 78 0.45 -15.54 -9.20
CA ALA A 78 1.17 -14.40 -9.78
C ALA A 78 0.30 -13.49 -10.65
N PHE A 79 -0.60 -14.05 -11.44
CA PHE A 79 -1.52 -13.34 -12.33
C PHE A 79 -2.88 -13.04 -11.71
N GLY A 80 -3.09 -13.32 -10.44
CA GLY A 80 -4.35 -13.08 -9.72
C GLY A 80 -4.35 -11.83 -8.85
N VAL A 81 -3.24 -11.09 -8.76
CA VAL A 81 -3.10 -9.98 -7.80
C VAL A 81 -4.05 -8.82 -8.07
N VAL A 82 -4.38 -8.52 -9.33
CA VAL A 82 -5.37 -7.46 -9.67
C VAL A 82 -6.76 -7.86 -9.21
N ASP A 83 -7.19 -9.11 -9.43
CA ASP A 83 -8.48 -9.60 -8.96
C ASP A 83 -8.55 -9.60 -7.42
N ALA A 84 -7.45 -9.96 -6.76
CA ALA A 84 -7.37 -9.96 -5.31
C ALA A 84 -7.47 -8.55 -4.72
N LEU A 85 -6.89 -7.52 -5.37
CA LEU A 85 -7.07 -6.12 -5.00
C LEU A 85 -8.53 -5.67 -5.17
N GLN A 86 -9.16 -6.00 -6.31
CA GLN A 86 -10.55 -5.64 -6.58
C GLN A 86 -11.54 -6.28 -5.59
N GLN A 87 -11.18 -7.43 -5.04
CA GLN A 87 -12.00 -8.18 -4.06
C GLN A 87 -11.63 -7.85 -2.61
N ASP A 88 -10.75 -6.87 -2.37
CA ASP A 88 -10.26 -6.49 -1.03
C ASP A 88 -9.64 -7.67 -0.23
N THR A 89 -9.12 -8.70 -0.94
CA THR A 89 -8.45 -9.83 -0.29
C THR A 89 -7.01 -9.55 0.09
N ILE A 90 -6.40 -8.55 -0.54
CA ILE A 90 -5.09 -7.99 -0.21
C ILE A 90 -5.17 -6.46 -0.27
N GLU A 91 -4.31 -5.79 0.48
CA GLU A 91 -4.30 -4.33 0.56
C GLU A 91 -3.41 -3.67 -0.50
N CYS A 92 -2.35 -4.35 -0.93
CA CYS A 92 -1.52 -3.88 -2.05
C CYS A 92 -0.87 -5.03 -2.82
N ALA A 93 -0.41 -4.74 -4.02
CA ALA A 93 0.26 -5.70 -4.89
C ALA A 93 1.50 -5.10 -5.55
N HIS A 94 2.45 -5.95 -5.85
CA HIS A 94 3.63 -5.64 -6.63
C HIS A 94 3.66 -6.53 -7.88
N THR A 95 3.50 -5.94 -9.05
CA THR A 95 3.34 -6.69 -10.30
C THR A 95 3.88 -5.91 -11.51
N ALA A 96 3.96 -6.57 -12.65
CA ALA A 96 4.13 -5.93 -13.94
C ALA A 96 2.75 -5.84 -14.63
N PRO A 97 2.25 -4.64 -14.90
CA PRO A 97 0.86 -4.47 -15.37
C PRO A 97 0.54 -5.21 -16.68
N TYR A 98 1.49 -5.35 -17.59
CA TYR A 98 1.26 -6.08 -18.84
C TYR A 98 0.84 -7.55 -18.67
N TYR A 99 1.01 -8.12 -17.48
CA TYR A 99 0.46 -9.45 -17.16
C TYR A 99 -1.06 -9.51 -17.26
N PHE A 100 -1.71 -8.36 -17.22
CA PHE A 100 -3.16 -8.22 -17.28
C PHE A 100 -3.65 -7.69 -18.64
N PHE A 101 -2.80 -7.70 -19.66
CA PHE A 101 -3.14 -7.31 -21.04
C PHE A 101 -4.42 -7.99 -21.55
N GLY A 102 -4.64 -9.25 -21.16
CA GLY A 102 -5.86 -9.97 -21.50
C GLY A 102 -7.16 -9.45 -20.87
N LYS A 103 -7.05 -8.58 -19.85
CA LYS A 103 -8.21 -7.89 -19.26
C LYS A 103 -8.48 -6.57 -20.00
N ASP A 104 -7.43 -5.81 -20.26
CA ASP A 104 -7.45 -4.55 -20.99
C ASP A 104 -6.04 -4.24 -21.51
N GLU A 105 -5.93 -3.91 -22.79
CA GLU A 105 -4.65 -3.63 -23.45
C GLU A 105 -3.92 -2.43 -22.84
N THR A 106 -4.65 -1.53 -22.20
CA THR A 106 -4.11 -0.34 -21.53
C THR A 106 -3.13 -0.69 -20.40
N PHE A 107 -3.22 -1.88 -19.79
CA PHE A 107 -2.25 -2.36 -18.82
C PHE A 107 -0.82 -2.50 -19.37
N ALA A 108 -0.62 -2.50 -20.70
CA ALA A 108 0.70 -2.53 -21.28
C ALA A 108 1.38 -1.15 -21.41
N LEU A 109 0.63 -0.05 -21.28
CA LEU A 109 1.11 1.29 -21.61
C LEU A 109 2.26 1.79 -20.74
N ASP A 110 2.35 1.33 -19.51
CA ASP A 110 3.39 1.79 -18.58
C ASP A 110 4.65 0.90 -18.55
N CYS A 111 4.69 -0.22 -19.28
CA CYS A 111 5.82 -1.14 -19.15
C CYS A 111 6.18 -1.99 -20.38
N ALA A 112 5.34 -2.12 -21.41
CA ALA A 112 5.59 -3.18 -22.42
C ALA A 112 5.20 -2.82 -23.85
N ILE A 113 5.41 -1.59 -24.27
CA ILE A 113 5.16 -1.21 -25.67
C ILE A 113 6.44 -1.49 -26.50
N PRO A 114 6.39 -2.38 -27.49
CA PRO A 114 7.50 -2.61 -28.40
C PRO A 114 7.94 -1.29 -29.09
N PHE A 115 9.26 -1.04 -29.09
CA PHE A 115 9.84 0.21 -29.60
C PHE A 115 9.35 1.50 -28.92
N GLY A 116 8.72 1.35 -27.74
CA GLY A 116 8.24 2.47 -26.92
C GLY A 116 9.35 3.18 -26.17
N MET A 117 8.97 3.86 -25.09
CA MET A 117 9.89 4.62 -24.26
C MET A 117 10.86 3.71 -23.50
N ASN A 118 12.15 4.12 -23.44
CA ASN A 118 13.09 3.48 -22.53
C ASN A 118 12.79 3.86 -21.08
N ALA A 119 13.48 3.24 -20.11
CA ALA A 119 13.26 3.45 -18.67
C ALA A 119 13.29 4.94 -18.26
N ARG A 120 14.25 5.71 -18.80
CA ARG A 120 14.39 7.14 -18.47
C ARG A 120 13.25 7.98 -19.06
N GLN A 121 12.87 7.71 -20.30
CA GLN A 121 11.74 8.36 -20.95
C GLN A 121 10.43 8.03 -20.25
N MET A 122 10.23 6.76 -19.88
CA MET A 122 9.06 6.34 -19.11
C MET A 122 8.99 7.06 -17.76
N ALA A 123 10.09 7.14 -17.02
CA ALA A 123 10.16 7.86 -15.76
C ALA A 123 9.81 9.35 -15.93
N ALA A 124 10.33 10.00 -16.96
CA ALA A 124 10.01 11.40 -17.25
C ALA A 124 8.53 11.58 -17.62
N TRP A 125 7.97 10.71 -18.47
CA TRP A 125 6.54 10.75 -18.81
C TRP A 125 5.63 10.54 -17.59
N MET A 126 6.00 9.63 -16.70
CA MET A 126 5.22 9.32 -15.50
C MET A 126 5.28 10.44 -14.45
N ASN A 127 6.47 11.05 -14.23
CA ASN A 127 6.66 12.04 -13.16
C ASN A 127 6.40 13.48 -13.62
N ASP A 128 6.89 13.85 -14.80
CA ASP A 128 6.87 15.23 -15.31
C ASP A 128 5.85 15.46 -16.42
N GLY A 129 5.38 14.35 -17.03
CA GLY A 129 4.35 14.37 -18.06
C GLY A 129 2.97 14.04 -17.50
N ASN A 130 2.07 13.60 -18.38
CA ASN A 130 0.70 13.24 -18.00
C ASN A 130 0.52 11.73 -17.72
N GLY A 131 1.60 10.94 -17.76
CA GLY A 131 1.54 9.49 -17.67
C GLY A 131 0.85 8.98 -16.40
N MET A 132 1.30 9.42 -15.24
CA MET A 132 0.71 9.02 -13.96
C MET A 132 -0.77 9.44 -13.87
N LYS A 133 -1.14 10.62 -14.37
CA LYS A 133 -2.53 11.08 -14.35
C LYS A 133 -3.41 10.19 -15.21
N LEU A 134 -3.02 9.91 -16.44
CA LEU A 134 -3.77 9.06 -17.38
C LEU A 134 -3.92 7.62 -16.83
N LEU A 135 -2.84 7.07 -16.31
CA LEU A 135 -2.89 5.72 -15.74
C LEU A 135 -3.75 5.66 -14.47
N ARG A 136 -3.74 6.69 -13.63
CA ARG A 136 -4.65 6.73 -12.46
C ARG A 136 -6.12 6.81 -12.86
N GLU A 137 -6.45 7.55 -13.92
CA GLU A 137 -7.81 7.57 -14.49
C GLU A 137 -8.22 6.17 -15.01
N PHE A 138 -7.28 5.46 -15.64
CA PHE A 138 -7.50 4.08 -16.07
C PHE A 138 -7.66 3.13 -14.89
N TYR A 139 -6.71 3.12 -13.94
CA TYR A 139 -6.74 2.21 -12.79
C TYR A 139 -7.93 2.45 -11.83
N ALA A 140 -8.47 3.67 -11.81
CA ALA A 140 -9.66 3.98 -11.02
C ALA A 140 -10.88 3.13 -11.42
N GLN A 141 -10.99 2.67 -12.68
CA GLN A 141 -12.04 1.77 -13.15
C GLN A 141 -11.98 0.40 -12.47
N PHE A 142 -10.80 0.03 -11.97
CA PHE A 142 -10.54 -1.22 -11.25
C PHE A 142 -10.48 -1.03 -9.74
N ASN A 143 -10.83 0.17 -9.23
CA ASN A 143 -10.69 0.55 -7.81
C ASN A 143 -9.24 0.43 -7.31
N ILE A 144 -8.27 0.76 -8.14
CA ILE A 144 -6.84 0.64 -7.87
C ILE A 144 -6.18 2.02 -7.97
N VAL A 145 -5.22 2.30 -7.09
CA VAL A 145 -4.29 3.41 -7.18
C VAL A 145 -2.91 2.86 -7.49
N ASN A 146 -2.33 3.27 -8.63
CA ASN A 146 -1.02 2.81 -9.06
C ASN A 146 0.11 3.73 -8.64
N PHE A 147 1.28 3.13 -8.43
CA PHE A 147 2.55 3.82 -8.19
C PHE A 147 3.65 3.11 -8.98
N MET A 148 4.55 3.89 -9.58
CA MET A 148 5.72 3.34 -10.25
C MET A 148 6.73 2.89 -9.20
N MET A 149 7.21 1.66 -9.30
CA MET A 149 8.16 1.11 -8.34
C MET A 149 9.58 1.06 -8.88
N GLY A 150 9.76 0.57 -10.08
CA GLY A 150 11.08 0.45 -10.69
C GLY A 150 11.00 0.03 -12.14
N ASN A 151 12.17 -0.20 -12.73
CA ASN A 151 12.29 -0.63 -14.12
C ASN A 151 13.41 -1.67 -14.24
N SER A 152 13.15 -2.79 -14.88
CA SER A 152 14.12 -3.87 -15.12
C SER A 152 15.01 -3.67 -16.34
N GLY A 153 14.87 -2.55 -17.04
CA GLY A 153 15.56 -2.30 -18.31
C GLY A 153 14.90 -2.97 -19.51
N ALA A 154 15.52 -2.84 -20.66
CA ALA A 154 15.05 -3.47 -21.87
C ALA A 154 15.22 -4.99 -21.81
N GLN A 155 14.20 -5.72 -22.27
CA GLN A 155 14.25 -7.17 -22.41
C GLN A 155 14.28 -7.53 -23.88
N MET A 156 15.09 -8.54 -24.24
CA MET A 156 15.03 -9.12 -25.58
C MET A 156 13.78 -10.00 -25.66
N GLY A 157 13.01 -9.80 -26.73
CA GLY A 157 11.95 -10.73 -27.08
C GLY A 157 12.55 -12.09 -27.50
N GLY A 158 11.97 -13.16 -27.02
CA GLY A 158 12.34 -14.53 -27.36
C GLY A 158 11.11 -15.34 -27.70
#